data_845d91e268afc58e8e1858dc52685e58
#
_entry.id   845d91e268afc58e8e1858dc52685e58
#
_cell.length_a   1.000
_cell.length_b   1.000
_cell.length_c   1.000
_cell.angle_alpha   90.00
_cell.angle_beta   90.00
_cell.angle_gamma   90.00
#
_symmetry.space_group_name_H-M   'P 1'
#
loop_
_entity.id
_entity.type
_entity.pdbx_description
1 polymer ?
#
loop_
_entity_poly.entity_id
_entity_poly.type
_entity_poly.pdbx_seq_one_letter_code
_entity_poly.pdbx_strand_id
1 'polypeptide(L)'
;MNILVTGNNGYIGSMLTKLLLDKGYGVTGLDTNYYRGCEFNSFHYPQLKQINKDIRALTKKDLENIDAVIHLAALSNDPLGELDVKLTYEINYEATVKLASLAKESGIRRFIYASSCSMYGIAGKEAVAEDSPLAPVTAYAISKVKSEEALSKMADENFSPVFLRASVAYGIAPMLRCDLVVNNLVGWAYTTGKIRIMSDGTPWRPAIHVEDLGLAYIACLECQIEIVHNQAFNVGQDKENYQIRDMASVVKRVVPGCEVEYTYEHDSDSRTYIVSFDKIATELKGFSPRWDIEKGVWQLYKAYKAHGLTFDEFTGNKYIRLNQLKGLIQKKTVDEKLFWRA
;
A
#
# COMPACT_ATOMS: atom_id res chain seq x y z
N MET A 1 -0.05 -8.31 22.87
CA MET A 1 -0.43 -7.02 22.26
C MET A 1 -1.52 -7.27 21.25
N ASN A 2 -2.60 -6.52 21.33
CA ASN A 2 -3.74 -6.55 20.40
C ASN A 2 -3.65 -5.36 19.44
N ILE A 3 -3.66 -5.61 18.15
CA ILE A 3 -3.39 -4.62 17.12
C ILE A 3 -4.63 -4.44 16.26
N LEU A 4 -5.09 -3.21 16.11
CA LEU A 4 -6.08 -2.88 15.09
C LEU A 4 -5.37 -2.63 13.77
N VAL A 5 -5.70 -3.42 12.74
CA VAL A 5 -5.26 -3.20 11.35
C VAL A 5 -6.45 -2.75 10.53
N THR A 6 -6.50 -1.48 10.16
CA THR A 6 -7.55 -1.01 9.24
C THR A 6 -7.10 -1.22 7.81
N GLY A 7 -8.01 -1.63 6.93
CA GLY A 7 -7.65 -2.04 5.57
C GLY A 7 -6.97 -3.42 5.52
N ASN A 8 -7.24 -4.27 6.53
CA ASN A 8 -6.61 -5.59 6.68
C ASN A 8 -6.93 -6.54 5.52
N ASN A 9 -8.05 -6.36 4.81
CA ASN A 9 -8.43 -7.12 3.63
C ASN A 9 -7.98 -6.44 2.32
N GLY A 10 -7.05 -5.47 2.40
CA GLY A 10 -6.34 -4.91 1.27
C GLY A 10 -5.09 -5.71 0.89
N TYR A 11 -4.35 -5.25 -0.13
CA TYR A 11 -3.13 -5.90 -0.61
C TYR A 11 -2.02 -5.96 0.46
N ILE A 12 -1.63 -4.82 1.00
CA ILE A 12 -0.63 -4.74 2.09
C ILE A 12 -1.23 -5.33 3.38
N GLY A 13 -2.48 -4.99 3.68
CA GLY A 13 -3.15 -5.40 4.91
C GLY A 13 -3.26 -6.91 5.08
N SER A 14 -3.55 -7.65 4.00
CA SER A 14 -3.66 -9.11 4.05
C SER A 14 -2.31 -9.79 4.33
N MET A 15 -1.22 -9.28 3.74
CA MET A 15 0.13 -9.76 4.04
C MET A 15 0.55 -9.41 5.48
N LEU A 16 0.34 -8.16 5.90
CA LEU A 16 0.66 -7.71 7.26
C LEU A 16 -0.13 -8.49 8.32
N THR A 17 -1.43 -8.70 8.11
CA THR A 17 -2.27 -9.49 9.01
C THR A 17 -1.70 -10.90 9.19
N LYS A 18 -1.32 -11.56 8.09
CA LYS A 18 -0.65 -12.85 8.13
C LYS A 18 0.62 -12.81 8.99
N LEU A 19 1.51 -11.87 8.71
CA LEU A 19 2.80 -11.74 9.42
C LEU A 19 2.62 -11.48 10.92
N LEU A 20 1.63 -10.65 11.30
CA LEU A 20 1.32 -10.37 12.71
C LEU A 20 0.79 -11.62 13.42
N LEU A 21 -0.13 -12.34 12.80
CA LEU A 21 -0.68 -13.57 13.37
C LEU A 21 0.36 -14.67 13.48
N ASP A 22 1.25 -14.83 12.48
CA ASP A 22 2.36 -15.76 12.50
C ASP A 22 3.36 -15.47 13.64
N LYS A 23 3.48 -14.20 14.05
CA LYS A 23 4.28 -13.75 15.20
C LYS A 23 3.55 -13.87 16.56
N GLY A 24 2.28 -14.30 16.57
CA GLY A 24 1.49 -14.50 17.77
C GLY A 24 0.83 -13.24 18.34
N TYR A 25 0.70 -12.16 17.55
CA TYR A 25 -0.08 -10.99 17.94
C TYR A 25 -1.57 -11.26 17.87
N GLY A 26 -2.34 -10.67 18.80
CA GLY A 26 -3.79 -10.54 18.64
C GLY A 26 -4.08 -9.50 17.55
N VAL A 27 -4.87 -9.86 16.55
CA VAL A 27 -5.20 -8.93 15.45
C VAL A 27 -6.70 -8.75 15.35
N THR A 28 -7.12 -7.48 15.37
CA THR A 28 -8.46 -7.05 14.99
C THR A 28 -8.34 -6.35 13.63
N GLY A 29 -8.95 -6.94 12.60
CA GLY A 29 -9.03 -6.34 11.27
C GLY A 29 -10.28 -5.46 11.16
N LEU A 30 -10.19 -4.31 10.50
CA LEU A 30 -11.31 -3.46 10.14
C LEU A 30 -11.25 -3.11 8.67
N ASP A 31 -12.26 -3.51 7.92
CA ASP A 31 -12.33 -3.28 6.48
C ASP A 31 -13.77 -3.15 5.99
N THR A 32 -13.97 -2.43 4.91
CA THR A 32 -15.25 -2.31 4.20
C THR A 32 -15.57 -3.52 3.34
N ASN A 33 -14.57 -4.37 3.03
CA ASN A 33 -14.67 -5.57 2.19
C ASN A 33 -15.15 -5.32 0.75
N TYR A 34 -14.80 -4.18 0.16
CA TYR A 34 -15.12 -3.95 -1.27
C TYR A 34 -14.52 -4.99 -2.22
N TYR A 35 -13.45 -5.65 -1.79
CA TYR A 35 -12.71 -6.63 -2.59
C TYR A 35 -12.96 -8.08 -2.18
N ARG A 36 -14.04 -8.36 -1.46
CA ARG A 36 -14.46 -9.71 -1.14
C ARG A 36 -14.72 -10.51 -2.42
N GLY A 37 -14.16 -11.71 -2.51
CA GLY A 37 -14.18 -12.54 -3.73
C GLY A 37 -13.06 -12.24 -4.72
N CYS A 38 -12.14 -11.32 -4.39
CA CYS A 38 -10.97 -10.99 -5.20
C CYS A 38 -9.68 -11.63 -4.65
N GLU A 39 -9.80 -12.64 -3.81
CA GLU A 39 -8.65 -13.33 -3.23
C GLU A 39 -7.88 -14.09 -4.32
N PHE A 40 -6.55 -13.97 -4.28
CA PHE A 40 -5.65 -14.78 -5.10
C PHE A 40 -5.33 -16.11 -4.44
N ASN A 41 -5.07 -16.06 -3.13
CA ASN A 41 -4.84 -17.23 -2.29
C ASN A 41 -5.83 -17.24 -1.12
N SER A 42 -6.04 -18.41 -0.52
CA SER A 42 -6.85 -18.56 0.69
C SER A 42 -6.38 -17.60 1.79
N PHE A 43 -7.32 -16.83 2.34
CA PHE A 43 -7.09 -15.83 3.38
C PHE A 43 -8.13 -16.02 4.49
N HIS A 44 -7.93 -17.07 5.28
CA HIS A 44 -8.81 -17.35 6.42
C HIS A 44 -7.97 -17.68 7.66
N TYR A 45 -8.11 -16.86 8.70
CA TYR A 45 -7.43 -17.04 9.97
C TYR A 45 -8.49 -17.09 11.09
N PRO A 46 -8.75 -18.25 11.71
CA PRO A 46 -9.77 -18.38 12.75
C PRO A 46 -9.56 -17.45 13.95
N GLN A 47 -8.31 -17.10 14.23
CA GLN A 47 -7.92 -16.21 15.33
C GLN A 47 -8.06 -14.71 15.01
N LEU A 48 -8.32 -14.35 13.74
CA LEU A 48 -8.54 -12.96 13.34
C LEU A 48 -9.94 -12.50 13.77
N LYS A 49 -9.98 -11.46 14.60
CA LYS A 49 -11.25 -10.76 14.87
C LYS A 49 -11.52 -9.77 13.74
N GLN A 50 -12.60 -9.97 12.98
CA GLN A 50 -12.95 -9.12 11.84
C GLN A 50 -14.11 -8.18 12.16
N ILE A 51 -13.91 -6.88 11.91
CA ILE A 51 -14.93 -5.83 11.94
C ILE A 51 -15.19 -5.39 10.50
N ASN A 52 -16.40 -5.65 10.01
CA ASN A 52 -16.85 -5.23 8.67
C ASN A 52 -17.48 -3.85 8.80
N LYS A 53 -16.69 -2.80 8.58
CA LYS A 53 -17.11 -1.42 8.82
C LYS A 53 -16.34 -0.44 7.95
N ASP A 54 -17.04 0.63 7.55
CA ASP A 54 -16.37 1.78 6.94
C ASP A 54 -15.63 2.59 8.02
N ILE A 55 -14.40 3.01 7.71
CA ILE A 55 -13.57 3.77 8.66
C ILE A 55 -14.22 5.09 9.07
N ARG A 56 -15.05 5.71 8.23
CA ARG A 56 -15.80 6.93 8.55
C ARG A 56 -16.83 6.72 9.66
N ALA A 57 -17.33 5.49 9.80
CA ALA A 57 -18.30 5.10 10.81
C ALA A 57 -17.67 4.55 12.11
N LEU A 58 -16.31 4.59 12.23
CA LEU A 58 -15.59 4.09 13.37
C LEU A 58 -15.92 4.88 14.64
N THR A 59 -16.02 4.18 15.75
CA THR A 59 -16.37 4.71 17.08
C THR A 59 -15.36 4.23 18.12
N LYS A 60 -15.36 4.84 19.30
CA LYS A 60 -14.48 4.45 20.43
C LYS A 60 -14.65 2.99 20.84
N LYS A 61 -15.84 2.41 20.67
CA LYS A 61 -16.14 1.00 20.96
C LYS A 61 -15.30 0.05 20.08
N ASP A 62 -14.99 0.44 18.86
CA ASP A 62 -14.19 -0.38 17.92
C ASP A 62 -12.70 -0.44 18.35
N LEU A 63 -12.29 0.40 19.31
CA LEU A 63 -10.93 0.50 19.85
C LEU A 63 -10.78 -0.16 21.24
N GLU A 64 -11.81 -0.81 21.77
CA GLU A 64 -11.75 -1.50 23.05
C GLU A 64 -10.72 -2.65 23.02
N ASN A 65 -9.84 -2.70 24.03
CA ASN A 65 -8.77 -3.69 24.17
C ASN A 65 -7.74 -3.69 23.01
N ILE A 66 -7.52 -2.53 22.37
CA ILE A 66 -6.50 -2.33 21.34
C ILE A 66 -5.28 -1.62 21.98
N ASP A 67 -4.09 -2.17 21.78
CA ASP A 67 -2.82 -1.63 22.28
C ASP A 67 -2.11 -0.74 21.26
N ALA A 68 -2.31 -1.01 19.95
CA ALA A 68 -1.70 -0.25 18.86
C ALA A 68 -2.60 -0.25 17.62
N VAL A 69 -2.47 0.81 16.81
CA VAL A 69 -3.17 0.94 15.52
C VAL A 69 -2.16 0.92 14.38
N ILE A 70 -2.41 0.09 13.36
CA ILE A 70 -1.77 0.17 12.04
C ILE A 70 -2.85 0.54 11.03
N HIS A 71 -2.74 1.76 10.51
CA HIS A 71 -3.77 2.36 9.67
C HIS A 71 -3.39 2.30 8.19
N LEU A 72 -4.00 1.36 7.45
CA LEU A 72 -3.79 1.15 6.01
C LEU A 72 -5.03 1.49 5.16
N ALA A 73 -6.21 1.61 5.77
CA ALA A 73 -7.46 1.87 5.03
C ALA A 73 -7.39 3.20 4.28
N ALA A 74 -7.57 3.14 2.96
CA ALA A 74 -7.57 4.29 2.06
C ALA A 74 -8.10 3.92 0.67
N LEU A 75 -8.49 4.89 -0.14
CA LEU A 75 -8.45 4.79 -1.59
C LEU A 75 -6.97 4.88 -1.99
N SER A 76 -6.33 3.75 -2.29
CA SER A 76 -4.92 3.47 -2.03
C SER A 76 -3.97 3.66 -3.20
N ASN A 77 -4.39 4.34 -4.25
CA ASN A 77 -3.54 4.78 -5.37
C ASN A 77 -4.19 5.95 -6.13
N ASP A 78 -3.45 6.54 -7.04
CA ASP A 78 -3.90 7.72 -7.76
C ASP A 78 -5.18 7.46 -8.58
N PRO A 79 -5.31 6.37 -9.38
CA PRO A 79 -6.55 6.10 -10.11
C PRO A 79 -7.79 5.93 -9.23
N LEU A 80 -7.64 5.38 -8.02
CA LEU A 80 -8.73 5.29 -7.05
C LEU A 80 -9.02 6.64 -6.42
N GLY A 81 -7.97 7.42 -6.13
CA GLY A 81 -8.09 8.75 -5.57
C GLY A 81 -8.76 9.77 -6.49
N GLU A 82 -8.61 9.59 -7.79
CA GLU A 82 -9.24 10.44 -8.82
C GLU A 82 -10.67 10.01 -9.16
N LEU A 83 -11.16 8.88 -8.66
CA LEU A 83 -12.54 8.42 -8.85
C LEU A 83 -13.55 9.47 -8.34
N ASP A 84 -13.29 10.03 -7.17
CA ASP A 84 -13.97 11.18 -6.56
C ASP A 84 -13.01 11.83 -5.56
N VAL A 85 -12.55 13.04 -5.90
CA VAL A 85 -11.57 13.80 -5.11
C VAL A 85 -12.11 14.13 -3.71
N LYS A 86 -13.39 14.51 -3.61
CA LYS A 86 -14.01 14.83 -2.31
C LYS A 86 -14.09 13.60 -1.43
N LEU A 87 -14.56 12.49 -1.98
CA LEU A 87 -14.64 11.22 -1.28
C LEU A 87 -13.25 10.71 -0.84
N THR A 88 -12.23 10.98 -1.66
CA THR A 88 -10.84 10.68 -1.31
C THR A 88 -10.40 11.44 -0.07
N TYR A 89 -10.72 12.73 0.06
CA TYR A 89 -10.42 13.48 1.28
C TYR A 89 -11.25 13.00 2.48
N GLU A 90 -12.53 12.68 2.30
CA GLU A 90 -13.38 12.16 3.38
C GLU A 90 -12.81 10.84 3.95
N ILE A 91 -12.37 9.92 3.08
CA ILE A 91 -11.86 8.61 3.49
C ILE A 91 -10.40 8.67 3.93
N ASN A 92 -9.52 9.29 3.12
CA ASN A 92 -8.08 9.20 3.36
C ASN A 92 -7.59 10.21 4.40
N TYR A 93 -8.25 11.36 4.56
CA TYR A 93 -7.81 12.42 5.45
C TYR A 93 -8.75 12.57 6.65
N GLU A 94 -10.02 12.91 6.46
CA GLU A 94 -10.93 13.21 7.56
C GLU A 94 -11.15 11.99 8.48
N ALA A 95 -11.38 10.82 7.88
CA ALA A 95 -11.54 9.59 8.65
C ALA A 95 -10.23 9.15 9.35
N THR A 96 -9.06 9.43 8.74
CA THR A 96 -7.75 9.20 9.39
C THR A 96 -7.58 10.07 10.63
N VAL A 97 -7.89 11.38 10.53
CA VAL A 97 -7.82 12.31 11.66
C VAL A 97 -8.81 11.89 12.77
N LYS A 98 -10.02 11.50 12.38
CA LYS A 98 -11.02 10.97 13.32
C LYS A 98 -10.53 9.72 14.05
N LEU A 99 -9.97 8.74 13.32
CA LEU A 99 -9.42 7.53 13.91
C LEU A 99 -8.30 7.85 14.91
N ALA A 100 -7.38 8.74 14.52
CA ALA A 100 -6.27 9.16 15.39
C ALA A 100 -6.75 9.85 16.67
N SER A 101 -7.76 10.74 16.57
CA SER A 101 -8.39 11.36 17.76
C SER A 101 -8.99 10.33 18.69
N LEU A 102 -9.77 9.39 18.14
CA LEU A 102 -10.38 8.32 18.92
C LEU A 102 -9.32 7.40 19.56
N ALA A 103 -8.23 7.09 18.85
CA ALA A 103 -7.12 6.29 19.36
C ALA A 103 -6.44 6.99 20.54
N LYS A 104 -6.10 8.27 20.39
CA LYS A 104 -5.53 9.10 21.46
C LYS A 104 -6.44 9.18 22.68
N GLU A 105 -7.74 9.45 22.49
CA GLU A 105 -8.75 9.49 23.56
C GLU A 105 -8.95 8.13 24.24
N SER A 106 -8.64 7.03 23.55
CA SER A 106 -8.73 5.67 24.09
C SER A 106 -7.43 5.23 24.77
N GLY A 107 -6.41 6.11 24.86
CA GLY A 107 -5.12 5.82 25.47
C GLY A 107 -4.21 4.95 24.60
N ILE A 108 -4.50 4.80 23.31
CA ILE A 108 -3.66 4.05 22.36
C ILE A 108 -2.51 4.97 21.95
N ARG A 109 -1.33 4.70 22.49
CA ARG A 109 -0.15 5.53 22.28
C ARG A 109 0.48 5.32 20.89
N ARG A 110 0.57 4.07 20.40
CA ARG A 110 1.27 3.74 19.16
C ARG A 110 0.33 3.74 17.96
N PHE A 111 0.57 4.64 17.02
CA PHE A 111 -0.22 4.81 15.81
C PHE A 111 0.68 4.79 14.58
N ILE A 112 0.63 3.73 13.77
CA ILE A 112 1.47 3.56 12.59
C ILE A 112 0.63 3.84 11.34
N TYR A 113 1.00 4.88 10.61
CA TYR A 113 0.26 5.37 9.45
C TYR A 113 0.93 4.95 8.14
N ALA A 114 0.15 4.37 7.23
CA ALA A 114 0.57 4.07 5.86
C ALA A 114 0.58 5.33 5.01
N SER A 115 1.74 5.95 4.91
CA SER A 115 2.01 7.04 3.98
C SER A 115 2.59 6.52 2.67
N SER A 116 3.13 7.37 1.80
CA SER A 116 3.58 6.98 0.47
C SER A 116 4.67 7.90 -0.07
N CYS A 117 5.67 7.35 -0.74
CA CYS A 117 6.66 8.13 -1.50
C CYS A 117 6.04 8.92 -2.67
N SER A 118 4.79 8.63 -3.08
CA SER A 118 4.10 9.42 -4.12
C SER A 118 3.95 10.90 -3.77
N MET A 119 4.07 11.26 -2.49
CA MET A 119 4.04 12.65 -2.01
C MET A 119 5.23 13.50 -2.48
N TYR A 120 6.33 12.86 -2.90
CA TYR A 120 7.48 13.58 -3.48
C TYR A 120 7.19 14.10 -4.90
N GLY A 121 6.22 13.50 -5.60
CA GLY A 121 5.70 13.98 -6.89
C GLY A 121 6.76 14.04 -7.98
N ILE A 122 7.13 15.25 -8.42
CA ILE A 122 8.16 15.48 -9.41
C ILE A 122 9.41 15.97 -8.66
N ALA A 123 10.29 15.04 -8.28
CA ALA A 123 11.60 15.33 -7.75
C ALA A 123 12.64 15.33 -8.89
N GLY A 124 13.74 16.04 -8.69
CA GLY A 124 14.84 16.11 -9.66
C GLY A 124 15.57 14.76 -9.84
N LYS A 125 16.85 14.85 -10.22
CA LYS A 125 17.70 13.66 -10.39
C LYS A 125 18.38 13.19 -9.10
N GLU A 126 18.30 13.97 -8.05
CA GLU A 126 18.86 13.63 -6.73
C GLU A 126 17.88 12.81 -5.92
N ALA A 127 18.41 11.94 -5.06
CA ALA A 127 17.58 11.15 -4.16
C ALA A 127 16.93 12.04 -3.10
N VAL A 128 15.61 11.90 -2.91
CA VAL A 128 14.87 12.61 -1.86
C VAL A 128 14.89 11.80 -0.56
N ALA A 129 15.05 12.50 0.55
CA ALA A 129 14.98 11.98 1.91
C ALA A 129 13.71 12.48 2.61
N GLU A 130 13.50 12.11 3.87
CA GLU A 130 12.29 12.42 4.62
C GLU A 130 12.09 13.92 4.89
N ASP A 131 13.16 14.69 4.92
CA ASP A 131 13.20 16.15 5.08
C ASP A 131 13.11 16.94 3.76
N SER A 132 13.14 16.24 2.61
CA SER A 132 13.01 16.87 1.29
C SER A 132 11.63 17.49 1.09
N PRO A 133 11.53 18.58 0.30
CA PRO A 133 10.26 19.20 -0.03
C PRO A 133 9.27 18.20 -0.65
N LEU A 134 8.02 18.26 -0.22
CA LEU A 134 6.93 17.46 -0.78
C LEU A 134 6.26 18.23 -1.93
N ALA A 135 6.00 17.56 -3.05
CA ALA A 135 5.38 18.12 -4.24
C ALA A 135 4.24 17.21 -4.78
N PRO A 136 3.21 16.90 -3.94
CA PRO A 136 2.15 16.00 -4.33
C PRO A 136 1.31 16.57 -5.48
N VAL A 137 1.00 15.76 -6.50
CA VAL A 137 0.28 16.18 -7.72
C VAL A 137 -1.09 15.54 -7.88
N THR A 138 -1.47 14.59 -7.01
CA THR A 138 -2.74 13.87 -7.07
C THR A 138 -3.53 14.00 -5.77
N ALA A 139 -4.87 13.82 -5.82
CA ALA A 139 -5.71 13.84 -4.63
C ALA A 139 -5.26 12.81 -3.59
N TYR A 140 -4.83 11.63 -4.03
CA TYR A 140 -4.26 10.60 -3.17
C TYR A 140 -2.99 11.10 -2.44
N ALA A 141 -2.00 11.59 -3.17
CA ALA A 141 -0.75 12.07 -2.59
C ALA A 141 -0.96 13.27 -1.66
N ILE A 142 -1.82 14.22 -2.05
CA ILE A 142 -2.18 15.39 -1.22
C ILE A 142 -2.88 14.93 0.07
N SER A 143 -3.78 13.93 -0.01
CA SER A 143 -4.44 13.39 1.19
C SER A 143 -3.44 12.78 2.18
N LYS A 144 -2.36 12.14 1.67
CA LYS A 144 -1.29 11.57 2.50
C LYS A 144 -0.50 12.66 3.23
N VAL A 145 -0.11 13.74 2.52
CA VAL A 145 0.57 14.90 3.13
C VAL A 145 -0.28 15.52 4.22
N LYS A 146 -1.56 15.83 3.93
CA LYS A 146 -2.48 16.41 4.93
C LYS A 146 -2.65 15.53 6.15
N SER A 147 -2.69 14.22 5.97
CA SER A 147 -2.80 13.26 7.09
C SER A 147 -1.53 13.27 7.95
N GLU A 148 -0.33 13.24 7.36
CA GLU A 148 0.93 13.35 8.13
C GLU A 148 0.96 14.64 8.94
N GLU A 149 0.63 15.78 8.33
CA GLU A 149 0.60 17.08 9.00
C GLU A 149 -0.38 17.14 10.18
N ALA A 150 -1.57 16.58 10.00
CA ALA A 150 -2.59 16.57 11.04
C ALA A 150 -2.20 15.64 12.20
N LEU A 151 -1.73 14.44 11.89
CA LEU A 151 -1.29 13.46 12.87
C LEU A 151 -0.05 13.94 13.64
N SER A 152 0.90 14.60 12.96
CA SER A 152 2.09 15.17 13.59
C SER A 152 1.74 16.25 14.62
N LYS A 153 0.72 17.09 14.34
CA LYS A 153 0.21 18.09 15.29
C LYS A 153 -0.48 17.48 16.52
N MET A 154 -0.91 16.22 16.43
CA MET A 154 -1.54 15.50 17.53
C MET A 154 -0.53 14.78 18.44
N ALA A 155 0.74 14.68 17.99
CA ALA A 155 1.79 13.98 18.71
C ALA A 155 2.10 14.64 20.04
N ASP A 156 2.16 13.83 21.11
CA ASP A 156 2.58 14.22 22.45
C ASP A 156 3.07 12.97 23.23
N GLU A 157 3.29 13.11 24.51
CA GLU A 157 3.73 12.02 25.39
C GLU A 157 2.78 10.82 25.42
N ASN A 158 1.48 11.03 25.13
CA ASN A 158 0.42 10.03 25.16
C ASN A 158 0.03 9.52 23.78
N PHE A 159 0.50 10.15 22.68
CA PHE A 159 0.20 9.77 21.33
C PHE A 159 1.42 9.89 20.42
N SER A 160 1.86 8.76 19.87
CA SER A 160 3.08 8.63 19.08
C SER A 160 2.76 8.12 17.67
N PRO A 161 2.43 9.02 16.73
CA PRO A 161 2.29 8.65 15.33
C PRO A 161 3.67 8.39 14.71
N VAL A 162 3.71 7.45 13.75
CA VAL A 162 4.85 7.21 12.86
C VAL A 162 4.34 7.07 11.44
N PHE A 163 5.07 7.61 10.46
CA PHE A 163 4.66 7.70 9.07
C PHE A 163 5.56 6.83 8.19
N LEU A 164 5.02 5.75 7.63
CA LEU A 164 5.76 4.91 6.71
C LEU A 164 5.46 5.31 5.26
N ARG A 165 6.37 6.06 4.65
CA ARG A 165 6.30 6.49 3.24
C ARG A 165 6.75 5.34 2.34
N ALA A 166 5.78 4.50 1.98
CA ALA A 166 6.06 3.28 1.22
C ALA A 166 6.49 3.59 -0.22
N SER A 167 7.52 2.88 -0.69
CA SER A 167 7.84 2.68 -2.10
C SER A 167 6.70 1.96 -2.83
N VAL A 168 6.78 1.82 -4.15
CA VAL A 168 5.79 1.05 -4.93
C VAL A 168 5.85 -0.41 -4.51
N ALA A 169 4.80 -0.89 -3.86
CA ALA A 169 4.72 -2.26 -3.39
C ALA A 169 4.53 -3.25 -4.56
N TYR A 170 5.18 -4.41 -4.50
CA TYR A 170 5.01 -5.50 -5.46
C TYR A 170 5.08 -6.87 -4.78
N GLY A 171 4.80 -7.95 -5.51
CA GLY A 171 4.87 -9.33 -5.03
C GLY A 171 3.51 -9.96 -4.74
N ILE A 172 3.52 -11.21 -4.34
CA ILE A 172 2.30 -11.97 -4.04
C ILE A 172 1.79 -11.67 -2.65
N ALA A 173 0.52 -11.38 -2.55
CA ALA A 173 -0.23 -11.29 -1.31
C ALA A 173 -1.58 -12.02 -1.46
N PRO A 174 -2.24 -12.42 -0.36
CA PRO A 174 -3.57 -13.05 -0.44
C PRO A 174 -4.56 -12.23 -1.25
N MET A 175 -4.55 -10.91 -1.09
CA MET A 175 -5.38 -9.96 -1.83
C MET A 175 -4.57 -9.29 -2.95
N LEU A 176 -4.14 -10.08 -3.95
CA LEU A 176 -3.31 -9.62 -5.07
C LEU A 176 -3.87 -8.38 -5.76
N ARG A 177 -2.94 -7.56 -6.28
CA ARG A 177 -3.22 -6.41 -7.16
C ARG A 177 -2.38 -6.49 -8.43
N CYS A 178 -3.04 -6.48 -9.59
CA CYS A 178 -2.39 -6.43 -10.90
C CYS A 178 -2.29 -5.02 -11.49
N ASP A 179 -2.77 -3.99 -10.77
CA ASP A 179 -2.66 -2.58 -11.11
C ASP A 179 -1.41 -1.89 -10.53
N LEU A 180 -0.50 -2.65 -9.90
CA LEU A 180 0.80 -2.18 -9.43
C LEU A 180 1.87 -2.49 -10.47
N VAL A 181 2.81 -1.56 -10.69
CA VAL A 181 3.70 -1.57 -11.86
C VAL A 181 4.42 -2.91 -12.10
N VAL A 182 5.13 -3.44 -11.10
CA VAL A 182 5.87 -4.71 -11.27
C VAL A 182 4.92 -5.89 -11.49
N ASN A 183 3.84 -5.98 -10.68
CA ASN A 183 2.82 -7.02 -10.81
C ASN A 183 2.14 -6.96 -12.19
N ASN A 184 1.93 -5.74 -12.71
CA ASN A 184 1.34 -5.48 -14.02
C ASN A 184 2.26 -5.93 -15.17
N LEU A 185 3.54 -5.52 -15.13
CA LEU A 185 4.50 -5.92 -16.16
C LEU A 185 4.64 -7.45 -16.25
N VAL A 186 4.69 -8.14 -15.10
CA VAL A 186 4.73 -9.63 -15.07
C VAL A 186 3.41 -10.23 -15.56
N GLY A 187 2.26 -9.62 -15.23
CA GLY A 187 0.96 -10.06 -15.71
C GLY A 187 0.83 -9.98 -17.22
N TRP A 188 1.22 -8.86 -17.83
CA TRP A 188 1.29 -8.70 -19.28
C TRP A 188 2.23 -9.73 -19.92
N ALA A 189 3.46 -9.86 -19.39
CA ALA A 189 4.44 -10.81 -19.92
C ALA A 189 3.91 -12.24 -19.89
N TYR A 190 3.31 -12.66 -18.77
CA TYR A 190 2.81 -14.01 -18.61
C TYR A 190 1.57 -14.31 -19.47
N THR A 191 0.59 -13.40 -19.52
CA THR A 191 -0.69 -13.66 -20.18
C THR A 191 -0.66 -13.44 -21.69
N THR A 192 0.26 -12.60 -22.20
CA THR A 192 0.27 -12.19 -23.63
C THR A 192 1.62 -12.40 -24.33
N GLY A 193 2.70 -12.70 -23.59
CA GLY A 193 4.06 -12.69 -24.13
C GLY A 193 4.61 -11.29 -24.41
N LYS A 194 3.94 -10.23 -23.96
CA LYS A 194 4.36 -8.84 -24.15
C LYS A 194 4.47 -8.11 -22.83
N ILE A 195 5.54 -7.35 -22.64
CA ILE A 195 5.72 -6.45 -21.50
C ILE A 195 5.31 -5.06 -21.98
N ARG A 196 4.11 -4.60 -21.63
CA ARG A 196 3.60 -3.30 -22.10
C ARG A 196 4.08 -2.15 -21.21
N ILE A 197 4.81 -1.22 -21.83
CA ILE A 197 5.19 0.06 -21.24
C ILE A 197 4.37 1.14 -21.94
N MET A 198 3.49 1.82 -21.18
CA MET A 198 2.53 2.79 -21.73
C MET A 198 3.16 4.17 -21.99
N SER A 199 4.37 4.42 -21.49
CA SER A 199 5.16 5.65 -21.63
C SER A 199 6.49 5.37 -22.33
N ASP A 200 7.45 6.30 -22.22
CA ASP A 200 8.84 6.11 -22.66
C ASP A 200 9.69 5.24 -21.71
N GLY A 201 9.15 4.87 -20.57
CA GLY A 201 9.82 4.05 -19.56
C GLY A 201 10.89 4.76 -18.73
N THR A 202 11.07 6.07 -18.86
CA THR A 202 12.11 6.85 -18.15
C THR A 202 11.78 7.24 -16.70
N PRO A 203 10.52 7.35 -16.25
CA PRO A 203 10.22 7.72 -14.87
C PRO A 203 10.84 6.76 -13.85
N TRP A 204 11.41 7.33 -12.79
CA TRP A 204 11.97 6.60 -11.66
C TRP A 204 10.91 6.23 -10.63
N ARG A 205 10.99 5.02 -10.11
CA ARG A 205 10.15 4.52 -9.02
C ARG A 205 10.98 3.64 -8.09
N PRO A 206 10.99 3.92 -6.78
CA PRO A 206 11.47 2.97 -5.80
C PRO A 206 10.47 1.81 -5.68
N ALA A 207 10.97 0.60 -5.49
CA ALA A 207 10.15 -0.61 -5.34
C ALA A 207 10.42 -1.29 -3.99
N ILE A 208 9.39 -1.94 -3.43
CA ILE A 208 9.52 -2.75 -2.23
C ILE A 208 8.60 -3.97 -2.32
N HIS A 209 9.10 -5.13 -1.92
CA HIS A 209 8.26 -6.32 -1.81
C HIS A 209 7.24 -6.16 -0.68
N VAL A 210 6.00 -6.62 -0.90
CA VAL A 210 4.89 -6.46 0.05
C VAL A 210 5.16 -7.13 1.41
N GLU A 211 5.93 -8.22 1.44
CA GLU A 211 6.37 -8.88 2.68
C GLU A 211 7.35 -8.00 3.46
N ASP A 212 8.36 -7.43 2.79
CA ASP A 212 9.32 -6.52 3.43
C ASP A 212 8.62 -5.25 3.94
N LEU A 213 7.65 -4.73 3.17
CA LEU A 213 6.82 -3.62 3.65
C LEU A 213 6.04 -4.01 4.92
N GLY A 214 5.48 -5.22 4.98
CA GLY A 214 4.85 -5.75 6.20
C GLY A 214 5.82 -5.83 7.39
N LEU A 215 7.08 -6.25 7.14
CA LEU A 215 8.13 -6.29 8.17
C LEU A 215 8.51 -4.89 8.68
N ALA A 216 8.45 -3.84 7.84
CA ALA A 216 8.68 -2.46 8.29
C ALA A 216 7.61 -2.00 9.30
N TYR A 217 6.33 -2.33 9.07
CA TYR A 217 5.26 -2.05 10.05
C TYR A 217 5.50 -2.76 11.37
N ILE A 218 5.94 -4.01 11.32
CA ILE A 218 6.25 -4.81 12.51
C ILE A 218 7.47 -4.23 13.25
N ALA A 219 8.52 -3.82 12.52
CA ALA A 219 9.68 -3.19 13.14
C ALA A 219 9.31 -1.89 13.88
N CYS A 220 8.42 -1.06 13.31
CA CYS A 220 7.88 0.12 13.99
C CYS A 220 6.99 -0.24 15.20
N LEU A 221 6.37 -1.41 15.19
CA LEU A 221 5.57 -1.89 16.32
C LEU A 221 6.45 -2.37 17.47
N GLU A 222 7.58 -3.01 17.17
CA GLU A 222 8.46 -3.68 18.14
C GLU A 222 9.60 -2.79 18.69
N CYS A 223 9.98 -1.71 17.99
CA CYS A 223 11.06 -0.84 18.43
C CYS A 223 10.69 0.02 19.66
N GLN A 224 11.69 0.63 20.27
CA GLN A 224 11.47 1.66 21.28
C GLN A 224 10.68 2.82 20.69
N ILE A 225 9.68 3.33 21.41
CA ILE A 225 8.74 4.30 20.86
C ILE A 225 9.41 5.62 20.52
N GLU A 226 10.48 5.97 21.23
CA GLU A 226 11.28 7.19 21.08
C GLU A 226 11.94 7.26 19.68
N ILE A 227 12.29 6.10 19.10
CA ILE A 227 12.88 6.02 17.75
C ILE A 227 11.89 6.46 16.67
N VAL A 228 10.61 6.13 16.88
CA VAL A 228 9.57 6.34 15.86
C VAL A 228 8.59 7.46 16.20
N HIS A 229 8.73 8.06 17.40
CA HIS A 229 7.82 9.11 17.86
C HIS A 229 7.80 10.30 16.91
N ASN A 230 6.67 10.52 16.26
CA ASN A 230 6.44 11.60 15.30
C ASN A 230 7.48 11.65 14.16
N GLN A 231 7.95 10.48 13.70
CA GLN A 231 8.94 10.36 12.65
C GLN A 231 8.33 9.85 11.35
N ALA A 232 8.85 10.35 10.23
CA ALA A 232 8.62 9.75 8.91
C ALA A 232 9.82 8.85 8.55
N PHE A 233 9.52 7.73 7.88
CA PHE A 233 10.50 6.83 7.29
C PHE A 233 10.10 6.50 5.85
N ASN A 234 11.00 6.72 4.90
CA ASN A 234 10.90 6.14 3.58
C ASN A 234 11.13 4.62 3.69
N VAL A 235 10.26 3.82 3.08
CA VAL A 235 10.32 2.36 3.23
C VAL A 235 10.71 1.71 1.91
N GLY A 236 11.94 1.21 1.85
CA GLY A 236 12.54 0.59 0.66
C GLY A 236 14.02 0.29 0.87
N GLN A 237 14.76 0.25 -0.23
CA GLN A 237 16.22 0.07 -0.28
C GLN A 237 16.79 0.95 -1.40
N ASP A 238 17.96 1.57 -1.20
CA ASP A 238 18.58 2.48 -2.20
C ASP A 238 18.82 1.79 -3.55
N LYS A 239 19.21 0.52 -3.54
CA LYS A 239 19.42 -0.29 -4.75
C LYS A 239 18.15 -0.67 -5.49
N GLU A 240 16.97 -0.45 -4.91
CA GLU A 240 15.66 -0.78 -5.48
C GLU A 240 14.95 0.46 -6.07
N ASN A 241 15.72 1.47 -6.46
CA ASN A 241 15.25 2.58 -7.30
C ASN A 241 15.45 2.22 -8.78
N TYR A 242 14.40 2.20 -9.57
CA TYR A 242 14.42 1.77 -10.96
C TYR A 242 13.69 2.75 -11.88
N GLN A 243 14.15 2.86 -13.12
CA GLN A 243 13.28 3.34 -14.19
C GLN A 243 12.29 2.23 -14.59
N ILE A 244 11.13 2.60 -15.10
CA ILE A 244 10.12 1.61 -15.53
C ILE A 244 10.69 0.64 -16.59
N ARG A 245 11.53 1.15 -17.50
CA ARG A 245 12.24 0.33 -18.51
C ARG A 245 13.22 -0.68 -17.89
N ASP A 246 13.83 -0.35 -16.74
CA ASP A 246 14.74 -1.26 -16.05
C ASP A 246 13.94 -2.39 -15.37
N MET A 247 12.79 -2.07 -14.76
CA MET A 247 11.86 -3.08 -14.25
C MET A 247 11.40 -4.03 -15.37
N ALA A 248 11.04 -3.49 -16.54
CA ALA A 248 10.66 -4.30 -17.70
C ALA A 248 11.81 -5.20 -18.19
N SER A 249 13.05 -4.71 -18.12
CA SER A 249 14.24 -5.50 -18.47
C SER A 249 14.45 -6.67 -17.51
N VAL A 250 14.18 -6.50 -16.21
CA VAL A 250 14.19 -7.60 -15.22
C VAL A 250 13.10 -8.62 -15.57
N VAL A 251 11.88 -8.16 -15.86
CA VAL A 251 10.78 -9.05 -16.24
C VAL A 251 11.15 -9.86 -17.50
N LYS A 252 11.74 -9.22 -18.52
CA LYS A 252 12.18 -9.89 -19.74
C LYS A 252 13.21 -11.00 -19.49
N ARG A 253 14.13 -10.81 -18.53
CA ARG A 253 15.11 -11.84 -18.16
C ARG A 253 14.48 -13.05 -17.45
N VAL A 254 13.44 -12.80 -16.67
CA VAL A 254 12.83 -13.79 -15.77
C VAL A 254 11.69 -14.55 -16.44
N VAL A 255 10.84 -13.88 -17.22
CA VAL A 255 9.67 -14.50 -17.86
C VAL A 255 10.04 -14.98 -19.27
N PRO A 256 10.01 -16.30 -19.54
CA PRO A 256 10.44 -16.82 -20.82
C PRO A 256 9.52 -16.40 -21.99
N GLY A 257 10.12 -16.08 -23.14
CA GLY A 257 9.39 -15.88 -24.39
C GLY A 257 8.59 -14.57 -24.46
N CYS A 258 8.90 -13.58 -23.62
CA CYS A 258 8.23 -12.28 -23.69
C CYS A 258 9.13 -11.20 -24.32
N GLU A 259 8.49 -10.20 -24.93
CA GLU A 259 9.12 -9.05 -25.56
C GLU A 259 8.60 -7.73 -25.00
N VAL A 260 9.47 -6.71 -24.94
CA VAL A 260 9.09 -5.36 -24.48
C VAL A 260 8.41 -4.61 -25.63
N GLU A 261 7.22 -4.07 -25.35
CA GLU A 261 6.42 -3.25 -26.25
C GLU A 261 6.18 -1.87 -25.63
N TYR A 262 6.58 -0.80 -26.33
CA TYR A 262 6.27 0.58 -25.93
C TYR A 262 5.02 1.03 -26.70
N THR A 263 3.93 1.34 -25.98
CA THR A 263 2.66 1.70 -26.63
C THR A 263 2.45 3.21 -26.74
N TYR A 264 3.11 4.00 -25.90
CA TYR A 264 2.98 5.47 -25.86
C TYR A 264 1.51 5.95 -25.76
N GLU A 265 0.64 5.13 -25.14
CA GLU A 265 -0.81 5.42 -25.01
C GLU A 265 -1.11 6.54 -24.03
N HIS A 266 -0.18 6.79 -23.12
CA HIS A 266 -0.28 7.87 -22.15
C HIS A 266 0.96 8.75 -22.25
N ASP A 267 0.77 10.06 -22.07
CA ASP A 267 1.88 10.94 -21.74
C ASP A 267 2.61 10.37 -20.52
N SER A 268 3.90 10.53 -20.48
CA SER A 268 4.72 10.02 -19.38
C SER A 268 4.10 10.51 -18.06
N ASP A 269 3.79 9.58 -17.16
CA ASP A 269 3.46 9.91 -15.79
C ASP A 269 4.55 10.87 -15.30
N SER A 270 4.18 12.14 -15.14
CA SER A 270 5.12 13.23 -14.86
C SER A 270 5.86 13.03 -13.53
N ARG A 271 5.34 12.17 -12.66
CA ARG A 271 5.98 11.83 -11.39
C ARG A 271 7.25 11.05 -11.68
N THR A 272 8.34 11.51 -11.11
CA THR A 272 9.64 10.82 -11.15
C THR A 272 10.42 11.20 -9.90
N TYR A 273 10.85 10.21 -9.14
CA TYR A 273 11.60 10.40 -7.91
C TYR A 273 12.49 9.19 -7.60
N ILE A 274 13.70 9.47 -7.18
CA ILE A 274 14.65 8.54 -6.56
C ILE A 274 14.58 8.81 -5.06
N VAL A 275 14.56 7.78 -4.23
CA VAL A 275 14.36 7.91 -2.77
C VAL A 275 15.56 7.34 -2.04
N SER A 276 16.08 8.08 -1.03
CA SER A 276 17.02 7.56 -0.05
C SER A 276 16.27 6.81 1.06
N PHE A 277 16.86 5.69 1.45
CA PHE A 277 16.37 4.84 2.53
C PHE A 277 17.37 4.71 3.68
N ASP A 278 18.36 5.63 3.75
CA ASP A 278 19.40 5.64 4.78
C ASP A 278 18.82 5.71 6.19
N LYS A 279 17.78 6.54 6.39
CA LYS A 279 17.16 6.73 7.70
C LYS A 279 16.57 5.43 8.25
N ILE A 280 15.74 4.72 7.47
CA ILE A 280 15.15 3.47 7.94
C ILE A 280 16.21 2.39 8.18
N ALA A 281 17.24 2.32 7.33
CA ALA A 281 18.33 1.35 7.44
C ALA A 281 19.18 1.58 8.70
N THR A 282 19.39 2.83 9.10
CA THR A 282 20.24 3.18 10.24
C THR A 282 19.50 3.25 11.57
N GLU A 283 18.28 3.77 11.58
CA GLU A 283 17.52 4.04 12.81
C GLU A 283 16.58 2.89 13.19
N LEU A 284 15.92 2.25 12.21
CA LEU A 284 14.97 1.17 12.46
C LEU A 284 15.65 -0.21 12.39
N LYS A 285 16.54 -0.50 13.33
CA LYS A 285 17.39 -1.70 13.35
C LYS A 285 16.67 -3.04 13.25
N GLY A 286 15.39 -3.10 13.58
CA GLY A 286 14.55 -4.30 13.42
C GLY A 286 14.09 -4.55 11.99
N PHE A 287 14.30 -3.59 11.06
CA PHE A 287 13.94 -3.71 9.66
C PHE A 287 15.14 -4.19 8.83
N SER A 288 14.98 -5.33 8.17
CA SER A 288 15.97 -5.89 7.24
C SER A 288 15.24 -6.48 6.03
N PRO A 289 15.14 -5.76 4.93
CA PRO A 289 14.47 -6.23 3.72
C PRO A 289 15.25 -7.39 3.08
N ARG A 290 14.52 -8.39 2.58
CA ARG A 290 15.04 -9.69 2.09
C ARG A 290 14.88 -9.88 0.59
N TRP A 291 13.97 -9.11 -0.01
CA TRP A 291 13.60 -9.22 -1.40
C TRP A 291 14.34 -8.20 -2.25
N ASP A 292 14.62 -8.59 -3.48
CA ASP A 292 14.96 -7.73 -4.59
C ASP A 292 13.93 -7.93 -5.71
N ILE A 293 13.91 -7.02 -6.67
CA ILE A 293 12.91 -7.04 -7.74
C ILE A 293 12.96 -8.34 -8.54
N GLU A 294 14.15 -8.91 -8.78
CA GLU A 294 14.31 -10.13 -9.56
C GLU A 294 13.68 -11.35 -8.87
N LYS A 295 13.93 -11.53 -7.58
CA LYS A 295 13.26 -12.57 -6.76
C LYS A 295 11.75 -12.40 -6.74
N GLY A 296 11.27 -11.15 -6.63
CA GLY A 296 9.84 -10.88 -6.63
C GLY A 296 9.17 -11.12 -7.98
N VAL A 297 9.83 -10.80 -9.08
CA VAL A 297 9.37 -11.13 -10.44
C VAL A 297 9.30 -12.65 -10.63
N TRP A 298 10.29 -13.41 -10.15
CA TRP A 298 10.23 -14.88 -10.12
C TRP A 298 9.07 -15.41 -9.30
N GLN A 299 8.83 -14.83 -8.12
CA GLN A 299 7.70 -15.21 -7.27
C GLN A 299 6.38 -15.00 -8.01
N LEU A 300 6.19 -13.80 -8.59
CA LEU A 300 4.99 -13.45 -9.34
C LEU A 300 4.77 -14.39 -10.54
N TYR A 301 5.79 -14.60 -11.36
CA TYR A 301 5.71 -15.48 -12.51
C TYR A 301 5.29 -16.92 -12.14
N LYS A 302 5.96 -17.49 -11.12
CA LYS A 302 5.63 -18.84 -10.63
C LYS A 302 4.21 -18.92 -10.09
N ALA A 303 3.78 -17.92 -9.34
CA ALA A 303 2.44 -17.86 -8.76
C ALA A 303 1.37 -17.71 -9.85
N TYR A 304 1.57 -16.83 -10.84
CA TYR A 304 0.65 -16.66 -11.96
C TYR A 304 0.52 -17.94 -12.78
N LYS A 305 1.65 -18.61 -13.03
CA LYS A 305 1.68 -19.90 -13.73
C LYS A 305 0.97 -21.00 -12.94
N ALA A 306 1.21 -21.11 -11.65
CA ALA A 306 0.58 -22.12 -10.79
C ALA A 306 -0.94 -21.88 -10.63
N HIS A 307 -1.35 -20.62 -10.60
CA HIS A 307 -2.78 -20.23 -10.57
C HIS A 307 -3.48 -20.43 -11.92
N GLY A 308 -2.73 -20.42 -13.02
CA GLY A 308 -3.28 -20.40 -14.39
C GLY A 308 -3.93 -19.04 -14.70
N LEU A 309 -3.32 -17.94 -14.25
CA LEU A 309 -3.86 -16.58 -14.42
C LEU A 309 -4.21 -16.31 -15.88
N THR A 310 -5.49 -16.09 -16.15
CA THR A 310 -5.96 -15.74 -17.51
C THR A 310 -5.86 -14.24 -17.76
N PHE A 311 -5.84 -13.84 -19.04
CA PHE A 311 -5.84 -12.44 -19.43
C PHE A 311 -7.07 -11.69 -18.90
N ASP A 312 -8.24 -12.32 -18.94
CA ASP A 312 -9.51 -11.75 -18.46
C ASP A 312 -9.50 -11.54 -16.92
N GLU A 313 -8.93 -12.46 -16.15
CA GLU A 313 -8.75 -12.26 -14.71
C GLU A 313 -7.75 -11.15 -14.42
N PHE A 314 -6.61 -11.13 -15.15
CA PHE A 314 -5.55 -10.15 -14.98
C PHE A 314 -6.03 -8.72 -15.20
N THR A 315 -6.82 -8.49 -16.26
CA THR A 315 -7.33 -7.17 -16.65
C THR A 315 -8.72 -6.86 -16.07
N GLY A 316 -9.37 -7.84 -15.48
CA GLY A 316 -10.74 -7.76 -14.98
C GLY A 316 -10.88 -7.12 -13.60
N ASN A 317 -12.08 -7.27 -13.05
CA ASN A 317 -12.44 -6.67 -11.76
C ASN A 317 -11.70 -7.31 -10.57
N LYS A 318 -11.32 -8.60 -10.70
CA LYS A 318 -10.79 -9.39 -9.59
C LYS A 318 -9.49 -8.79 -9.04
N TYR A 319 -8.58 -8.36 -9.92
CA TYR A 319 -7.25 -7.89 -9.53
C TYR A 319 -6.97 -6.42 -9.86
N ILE A 320 -7.91 -5.71 -10.51
CA ILE A 320 -7.83 -4.27 -10.76
C ILE A 320 -8.81 -3.55 -9.84
N ARG A 321 -8.28 -2.87 -8.83
CA ARG A 321 -9.08 -2.27 -7.75
C ARG A 321 -10.13 -1.26 -8.24
N LEU A 322 -9.74 -0.40 -9.18
CA LEU A 322 -10.65 0.59 -9.77
C LEU A 322 -11.82 -0.08 -10.50
N ASN A 323 -11.55 -1.15 -11.26
CA ASN A 323 -12.58 -1.88 -11.99
C ASN A 323 -13.59 -2.50 -11.01
N GLN A 324 -13.12 -3.09 -9.92
CA GLN A 324 -14.00 -3.67 -8.91
C GLN A 324 -14.91 -2.62 -8.28
N LEU A 325 -14.38 -1.47 -7.85
CA LEU A 325 -15.21 -0.40 -7.28
C LEU A 325 -16.22 0.15 -8.29
N LYS A 326 -15.81 0.40 -9.54
CA LYS A 326 -16.74 0.79 -10.61
C LYS A 326 -17.84 -0.25 -10.81
N GLY A 327 -17.48 -1.54 -10.76
CA GLY A 327 -18.45 -2.63 -10.85
C GLY A 327 -19.46 -2.64 -9.69
N LEU A 328 -19.02 -2.37 -8.46
CA LEU A 328 -19.92 -2.26 -7.30
C LEU A 328 -20.89 -1.08 -7.42
N ILE A 329 -20.40 0.08 -7.89
CA ILE A 329 -21.21 1.28 -8.13
C ILE A 329 -22.26 1.01 -9.22
N GLN A 330 -21.84 0.45 -10.37
CA GLN A 330 -22.72 0.12 -11.50
C GLN A 330 -23.83 -0.87 -11.12
N LYS A 331 -23.48 -1.86 -10.31
CA LYS A 331 -24.46 -2.85 -9.77
C LYS A 331 -25.33 -2.27 -8.65
N LYS A 332 -25.09 -1.01 -8.26
CA LYS A 332 -25.76 -0.36 -7.13
C LYS A 332 -25.64 -1.12 -5.81
N THR A 333 -24.58 -1.92 -5.64
CA THR A 333 -24.28 -2.65 -4.41
C THR A 333 -23.74 -1.70 -3.34
N VAL A 334 -23.05 -0.66 -3.77
CA VAL A 334 -22.69 0.49 -2.95
C VAL A 334 -23.35 1.75 -3.51
N ASP A 335 -23.49 2.79 -2.69
CA ASP A 335 -23.93 4.10 -3.13
C ASP A 335 -22.76 4.93 -3.73
N GLU A 336 -23.05 6.16 -4.15
CA GLU A 336 -22.05 7.08 -4.71
C GLU A 336 -20.97 7.49 -3.70
N LYS A 337 -21.26 7.37 -2.40
CA LYS A 337 -20.31 7.60 -1.31
C LYS A 337 -19.59 6.33 -0.87
N LEU A 338 -19.73 5.24 -1.62
CA LEU A 338 -19.18 3.92 -1.34
C LEU A 338 -19.69 3.29 -0.04
N PHE A 339 -20.85 3.64 0.49
CA PHE A 339 -21.49 2.87 1.54
C PHE A 339 -22.24 1.68 0.94
N TRP A 340 -22.14 0.52 1.60
CA TRP A 340 -22.93 -0.64 1.23
C TRP A 340 -24.43 -0.33 1.35
N ARG A 341 -25.19 -0.69 0.35
CA ARG A 341 -26.65 -0.64 0.42
C ARG A 341 -27.17 -1.87 1.16
N ALA A 342 -28.19 -1.66 2.00
CA ALA A 342 -28.85 -2.74 2.75
C ALA A 342 -29.62 -3.70 1.84
#